data_ee4c46b50374dd948bad32b86a272fc0
#
_entry.id   ee4c46b50374dd948bad32b86a272fc0
#
_cell.length_a   1.000
_cell.length_b   1.000
_cell.length_c   1.000
_cell.angle_alpha   90.00
_cell.angle_beta   90.00
_cell.angle_gamma   90.00
#
_symmetry.space_group_name_H-M   'P 1'
#
loop_
_entity.id
_entity.type
_entity.pdbx_description
1 polymer ?
#
loop_
_entity_poly.entity_id
_entity_poly.type
_entity_poly.pdbx_seq_one_letter_code
_entity_poly.pdbx_strand_id
1 'polypeptide(L)'
;MEEGDIVANKIAELRREFRYGYAEFAILYRTNAQSRVFEEALRKRSMPYKIYGGLSFYQRKEIKDVIAYFRLVVNPNDEEAFKRIINYPARGIGDTTVGKIISAATDNGVSLWAALCEPLSYGLNINKGTHAKLQGFRELIEGFITGQADKNAYEIGTDIIRRS
;
A
#
# COMPACT_ATOMS: atom_id res chain seq x y z
N MET A 1 8.98 -12.07 24.29
CA MET A 1 9.75 -10.92 23.78
C MET A 1 10.25 -11.32 22.40
N GLU A 2 9.92 -10.59 21.37
CA GLU A 2 10.32 -10.95 20.00
C GLU A 2 11.81 -10.68 19.80
N GLU A 3 12.45 -11.44 18.91
CA GLU A 3 13.89 -11.34 18.62
C GLU A 3 14.34 -9.91 18.30
N GLY A 4 13.53 -9.17 17.55
CA GLY A 4 13.77 -7.76 17.23
C GLY A 4 13.82 -6.86 18.45
N ASP A 5 12.95 -7.09 19.45
CA ASP A 5 12.94 -6.31 20.68
C ASP A 5 14.19 -6.55 21.51
N ILE A 6 14.68 -7.80 21.56
CA ILE A 6 15.91 -8.14 22.28
C ILE A 6 17.10 -7.39 21.66
N VAL A 7 17.22 -7.44 20.34
CA VAL A 7 18.31 -6.78 19.61
C VAL A 7 18.25 -5.26 19.77
N ALA A 8 17.07 -4.65 19.60
CA ALA A 8 16.90 -3.21 19.75
C ALA A 8 17.21 -2.73 21.19
N ASN A 9 16.81 -3.50 22.20
CA ASN A 9 17.15 -3.20 23.59
C ASN A 9 18.66 -3.28 23.82
N LYS A 10 19.33 -4.30 23.26
CA LYS A 10 20.79 -4.45 23.39
C LYS A 10 21.54 -3.30 22.73
N ILE A 11 21.09 -2.84 21.55
CA ILE A 11 21.66 -1.65 20.91
C ILE A 11 21.51 -0.43 21.83
N ALA A 12 20.32 -0.21 22.41
CA ALA A 12 20.08 0.92 23.32
C ALA A 12 20.98 0.88 24.57
N GLU A 13 21.16 -0.31 25.14
CA GLU A 13 22.05 -0.55 26.28
C GLU A 13 23.51 -0.21 25.95
N LEU A 14 24.06 -0.79 24.89
CA LEU A 14 25.44 -0.58 24.47
C LEU A 14 25.72 0.87 24.09
N ARG A 15 24.79 1.55 23.46
CA ARG A 15 24.91 2.98 23.18
C ARG A 15 25.00 3.82 24.46
N ARG A 16 24.24 3.48 25.46
CA ARG A 16 24.25 4.19 26.75
C ARG A 16 25.55 3.92 27.53
N GLU A 17 26.02 2.68 27.51
CA GLU A 17 27.20 2.24 28.22
C GLU A 17 28.51 2.74 27.60
N PHE A 18 28.65 2.57 26.27
CA PHE A 18 29.89 2.84 25.54
C PHE A 18 29.83 4.10 24.67
N ARG A 19 28.70 4.82 24.64
CA ARG A 19 28.47 6.02 23.82
C ARG A 19 28.61 5.78 22.32
N TYR A 20 28.35 4.57 21.82
CA TYR A 20 28.39 4.26 20.41
C TYR A 20 27.31 5.02 19.60
N GLY A 21 27.68 5.46 18.40
CA GLY A 21 26.72 5.97 17.41
C GLY A 21 25.91 4.83 16.76
N TYR A 22 24.79 5.13 16.13
CA TYR A 22 24.01 4.11 15.43
C TYR A 22 24.76 3.48 14.25
N ALA A 23 25.68 4.22 13.62
CA ALA A 23 26.49 3.72 12.50
C ALA A 23 27.50 2.63 12.89
N GLU A 24 27.72 2.42 14.18
CA GLU A 24 28.68 1.43 14.70
C GLU A 24 28.02 0.06 14.97
N PHE A 25 26.71 -0.06 14.70
CA PHE A 25 25.98 -1.31 14.86
C PHE A 25 25.62 -1.91 13.50
N ALA A 26 25.74 -3.24 13.39
CA ALA A 26 25.24 -4.00 12.27
C ALA A 26 24.42 -5.20 12.78
N ILE A 27 23.25 -5.43 12.16
CA ILE A 27 22.43 -6.61 12.41
C ILE A 27 22.56 -7.51 11.20
N LEU A 28 23.05 -8.72 11.41
CA LEU A 28 23.17 -9.74 10.36
C LEU A 28 22.05 -10.76 10.51
N TYR A 29 21.38 -11.05 9.41
CA TYR A 29 20.31 -12.05 9.36
C TYR A 29 20.41 -12.91 8.11
N ARG A 30 19.85 -14.12 8.18
CA ARG A 30 20.04 -15.15 7.13
C ARG A 30 19.10 -14.94 5.94
N THR A 31 17.89 -14.45 6.17
CA THR A 31 16.85 -14.30 5.14
C THR A 31 16.22 -12.92 5.17
N ASN A 32 15.84 -12.40 3.99
CA ASN A 32 15.16 -11.10 3.88
C ASN A 32 13.82 -11.05 4.64
N ALA A 33 13.20 -12.19 4.94
CA ALA A 33 11.98 -12.24 5.73
C ALA A 33 12.20 -11.82 7.19
N GLN A 34 13.39 -12.07 7.74
CA GLN A 34 13.75 -11.70 9.11
C GLN A 34 13.91 -10.18 9.29
N SER A 35 14.18 -9.42 8.21
CA SER A 35 14.34 -7.97 8.30
C SER A 35 13.15 -7.27 8.93
N ARG A 36 11.92 -7.76 8.69
CA ARG A 36 10.69 -7.18 9.20
C ARG A 36 10.69 -7.04 10.73
N VAL A 37 11.07 -8.10 11.43
CA VAL A 37 11.08 -8.14 12.91
C VAL A 37 12.02 -7.06 13.46
N PHE A 38 13.21 -6.90 12.85
CA PHE A 38 14.16 -5.87 13.24
C PHE A 38 13.70 -4.47 12.86
N GLU A 39 13.17 -4.29 11.64
CA GLU A 39 12.64 -3.00 11.18
C GLU A 39 11.52 -2.49 12.10
N GLU A 40 10.56 -3.35 12.46
CA GLU A 40 9.48 -2.99 13.38
C GLU A 40 10.00 -2.60 14.77
N ALA A 41 10.93 -3.38 15.33
CA ALA A 41 11.48 -3.10 16.66
C ALA A 41 12.30 -1.80 16.70
N LEU A 42 13.10 -1.54 15.68
CA LEU A 42 13.89 -0.31 15.55
C LEU A 42 13.00 0.90 15.34
N ARG A 43 11.97 0.77 14.51
CA ARG A 43 11.00 1.84 14.22
C ARG A 43 10.18 2.22 15.44
N LYS A 44 9.68 1.25 16.21
CA LYS A 44 8.97 1.49 17.48
C LYS A 44 9.80 2.33 18.47
N ARG A 45 11.13 2.25 18.38
CA ARG A 45 12.07 2.98 19.25
C ARG A 45 12.67 4.22 18.58
N SER A 46 12.19 4.61 17.40
CA SER A 46 12.74 5.72 16.61
C SER A 46 14.25 5.61 16.37
N MET A 47 14.76 4.38 16.25
CA MET A 47 16.15 4.10 15.92
C MET A 47 16.36 4.17 14.41
N PRO A 48 17.25 5.02 13.89
CA PRO A 48 17.54 5.07 12.46
C PRO A 48 18.26 3.79 12.00
N TYR A 49 17.88 3.28 10.84
CA TYR A 49 18.51 2.09 10.24
C TYR A 49 18.58 2.21 8.72
N LYS A 50 19.47 1.42 8.13
CA LYS A 50 19.61 1.25 6.67
C LYS A 50 19.75 -0.22 6.35
N ILE A 51 19.04 -0.69 5.31
CA ILE A 51 19.13 -2.07 4.84
C ILE A 51 20.10 -2.13 3.67
N TYR A 52 21.04 -3.07 3.72
CA TYR A 52 21.97 -3.35 2.65
C TYR A 52 21.65 -4.71 2.02
N GLY A 53 21.74 -4.81 0.70
CA GLY A 53 21.55 -6.06 -0.03
C GLY A 53 20.10 -6.54 -0.22
N GLY A 54 19.10 -5.71 0.12
CA GLY A 54 17.70 -6.05 -0.07
C GLY A 54 16.77 -4.84 0.01
N LEU A 55 15.49 -5.06 -0.38
CA LEU A 55 14.44 -4.07 -0.17
C LEU A 55 13.90 -4.19 1.25
N SER A 56 13.69 -3.06 1.93
CA SER A 56 12.90 -3.01 3.17
C SER A 56 11.58 -3.74 2.97
N PHE A 57 11.07 -4.39 4.00
CA PHE A 57 9.75 -5.03 3.97
C PHE A 57 8.68 -4.12 3.38
N TYR A 58 8.65 -2.86 3.79
CA TYR A 58 7.69 -1.85 3.32
C TYR A 58 7.95 -1.34 1.89
N GLN A 59 9.12 -1.63 1.32
CA GLN A 59 9.46 -1.29 -0.07
C GLN A 59 9.11 -2.40 -1.06
N ARG A 60 8.75 -3.58 -0.57
CA ARG A 60 8.32 -4.70 -1.41
C ARG A 60 7.06 -4.35 -2.17
N LYS A 61 7.00 -4.81 -3.42
CA LYS A 61 5.88 -4.49 -4.32
C LYS A 61 4.54 -4.89 -3.71
N GLU A 62 4.45 -6.10 -3.22
CA GLU A 62 3.23 -6.69 -2.64
C GLU A 62 2.72 -5.88 -1.45
N ILE A 63 3.64 -5.41 -0.61
CA ILE A 63 3.30 -4.60 0.56
C ILE A 63 2.80 -3.21 0.13
N LYS A 64 3.45 -2.59 -0.85
CA LYS A 64 3.00 -1.31 -1.41
C LYS A 64 1.63 -1.43 -2.07
N ASP A 65 1.34 -2.57 -2.72
CA ASP A 65 0.04 -2.83 -3.34
C ASP A 65 -1.06 -2.92 -2.29
N VAL A 66 -0.86 -3.68 -1.21
CA VAL A 66 -1.81 -3.75 -0.08
C VAL A 66 -2.00 -2.39 0.59
N ILE A 67 -0.93 -1.64 0.82
CA ILE A 67 -1.00 -0.28 1.38
C ILE A 67 -1.81 0.64 0.46
N ALA A 68 -1.66 0.53 -0.86
CA ALA A 68 -2.43 1.33 -1.81
C ALA A 68 -3.94 1.01 -1.75
N TYR A 69 -4.34 -0.25 -1.52
CA TYR A 69 -5.73 -0.57 -1.23
C TYR A 69 -6.24 0.13 0.01
N PHE A 70 -5.51 0.07 1.13
CA PHE A 70 -5.90 0.79 2.35
C PHE A 70 -6.02 2.29 2.13
N ARG A 71 -5.04 2.89 1.42
CA ARG A 71 -5.05 4.33 1.11
C ARG A 71 -6.31 4.70 0.31
N LEU A 72 -6.66 3.91 -0.72
CA LEU A 72 -7.83 4.18 -1.55
C LEU A 72 -9.15 3.98 -0.79
N VAL A 73 -9.22 3.01 0.11
CA VAL A 73 -10.40 2.77 0.97
C VAL A 73 -10.62 3.93 1.93
N VAL A 74 -9.55 4.49 2.51
CA VAL A 74 -9.62 5.64 3.42
C VAL A 74 -9.85 6.96 2.67
N ASN A 75 -9.24 7.10 1.50
CA ASN A 75 -9.35 8.28 0.65
C ASN A 75 -9.49 7.88 -0.83
N PRO A 76 -10.71 7.78 -1.37
CA PRO A 76 -10.94 7.45 -2.77
C PRO A 76 -10.32 8.43 -3.77
N ASN A 77 -9.99 9.66 -3.34
CA ASN A 77 -9.33 10.67 -4.16
C ASN A 77 -7.78 10.51 -4.20
N ASP A 78 -7.22 9.48 -3.61
CA ASP A 78 -5.80 9.16 -3.70
C ASP A 78 -5.45 8.62 -5.08
N GLU A 79 -5.06 9.50 -5.99
CA GLU A 79 -4.77 9.15 -7.38
C GLU A 79 -3.58 8.20 -7.53
N GLU A 80 -2.58 8.32 -6.67
CA GLU A 80 -1.41 7.43 -6.72
C GLU A 80 -1.79 6.01 -6.35
N ALA A 81 -2.58 5.85 -5.27
CA ALA A 81 -3.12 4.57 -4.86
C ALA A 81 -4.05 4.00 -5.94
N PHE A 82 -4.94 4.82 -6.51
CA PHE A 82 -5.85 4.43 -7.59
C PHE A 82 -5.08 3.86 -8.79
N LYS A 83 -4.12 4.62 -9.35
CA LYS A 83 -3.31 4.22 -10.50
C LYS A 83 -2.53 2.93 -10.24
N ARG A 84 -2.10 2.73 -8.99
CA ARG A 84 -1.35 1.56 -8.60
C ARG A 84 -2.16 0.28 -8.60
N ILE A 85 -3.42 0.31 -8.15
CA ILE A 85 -4.19 -0.90 -7.89
C ILE A 85 -5.35 -1.15 -8.86
N ILE A 86 -5.71 -0.21 -9.72
CA ILE A 86 -6.83 -0.37 -10.65
C ILE A 86 -6.72 -1.64 -11.52
N ASN A 87 -5.51 -2.02 -11.91
CA ASN A 87 -5.24 -3.25 -12.66
C ASN A 87 -4.34 -4.23 -11.89
N TYR A 88 -4.31 -4.16 -10.56
CA TYR A 88 -3.57 -5.11 -9.75
C TYR A 88 -4.44 -5.66 -8.60
N PRO A 89 -4.69 -6.98 -8.56
CA PRO A 89 -4.34 -8.00 -9.57
C PRO A 89 -4.87 -7.70 -10.98
N ALA A 90 -4.36 -8.40 -11.99
CA ALA A 90 -4.70 -8.13 -13.36
C ALA A 90 -6.21 -8.27 -13.62
N ARG A 91 -6.89 -7.15 -13.93
CA ARG A 91 -8.33 -7.07 -14.26
C ARG A 91 -8.58 -6.83 -15.74
N GLY A 92 -7.52 -6.77 -16.55
CA GLY A 92 -7.61 -6.42 -17.95
C GLY A 92 -8.00 -4.96 -18.18
N ILE A 93 -7.64 -4.08 -17.25
CA ILE A 93 -7.73 -2.61 -17.35
C ILE A 93 -6.33 -2.12 -17.73
N GLY A 94 -6.08 -1.95 -19.03
CA GLY A 94 -4.76 -1.55 -19.52
C GLY A 94 -4.53 -0.04 -19.44
N ASP A 95 -3.27 0.35 -19.68
CA ASP A 95 -2.79 1.75 -19.61
C ASP A 95 -3.60 2.71 -20.46
N THR A 96 -4.06 2.25 -21.66
CA THR A 96 -4.94 3.06 -22.52
C THR A 96 -6.25 3.44 -21.83
N THR A 97 -6.84 2.50 -21.06
CA THR A 97 -8.07 2.77 -20.31
C THR A 97 -7.80 3.72 -19.15
N VAL A 98 -6.70 3.50 -18.42
CA VAL A 98 -6.26 4.39 -17.35
C VAL A 98 -6.00 5.80 -17.89
N GLY A 99 -5.33 5.92 -19.05
CA GLY A 99 -5.13 7.19 -19.73
C GLY A 99 -6.44 7.92 -20.06
N LYS A 100 -7.45 7.20 -20.53
CA LYS A 100 -8.79 7.79 -20.78
C LYS A 100 -9.46 8.31 -19.50
N ILE A 101 -9.32 7.58 -18.38
CA ILE A 101 -9.86 8.02 -17.08
C ILE A 101 -9.14 9.30 -16.64
N ILE A 102 -7.82 9.36 -16.79
CA ILE A 102 -7.01 10.54 -16.43
C ILE A 102 -7.44 11.75 -17.28
N SER A 103 -7.59 11.59 -18.61
CA SER A 103 -8.05 12.67 -19.48
C SER A 103 -9.44 13.17 -19.07
N ALA A 104 -10.40 12.24 -18.91
CA ALA A 104 -11.76 12.60 -18.51
C ALA A 104 -11.80 13.33 -17.16
N ALA A 105 -11.02 12.90 -16.19
CA ALA A 105 -10.91 13.54 -14.88
C ALA A 105 -10.29 14.95 -15.00
N THR A 106 -9.22 15.10 -15.76
CA THR A 106 -8.55 16.39 -15.98
C THR A 106 -9.46 17.38 -16.70
N ASP A 107 -10.09 16.95 -17.79
CA ASP A 107 -10.95 17.80 -18.63
C ASP A 107 -12.17 18.35 -17.85
N ASN A 108 -12.63 17.59 -16.85
CA ASN A 108 -13.79 17.96 -16.03
C ASN A 108 -13.41 18.50 -14.63
N GLY A 109 -12.13 18.56 -14.27
CA GLY A 109 -11.67 19.05 -12.95
C GLY A 109 -12.14 18.19 -11.78
N VAL A 110 -12.26 16.88 -11.99
CA VAL A 110 -12.71 15.91 -10.97
C VAL A 110 -11.62 14.88 -10.64
N SER A 111 -11.80 14.12 -9.56
CA SER A 111 -10.88 13.04 -9.21
C SER A 111 -11.02 11.85 -10.17
N LEU A 112 -9.96 11.00 -10.24
CA LEU A 112 -10.02 9.75 -11.02
C LEU A 112 -11.13 8.83 -10.52
N TRP A 113 -11.41 8.84 -9.23
CA TRP A 113 -12.49 8.09 -8.63
C TRP A 113 -13.87 8.59 -9.09
N ALA A 114 -14.07 9.89 -9.09
CA ALA A 114 -15.32 10.48 -9.59
C ALA A 114 -15.53 10.13 -11.08
N ALA A 115 -14.51 10.27 -11.92
CA ALA A 115 -14.58 9.91 -13.33
C ALA A 115 -14.87 8.42 -13.55
N LEU A 116 -14.37 7.54 -12.67
CA LEU A 116 -14.68 6.11 -12.67
C LEU A 116 -16.15 5.85 -12.28
N CYS A 117 -16.66 6.56 -11.28
CA CYS A 117 -18.02 6.38 -10.76
C CYS A 117 -19.09 6.81 -11.75
N GLU A 118 -18.84 7.85 -12.51
CA GLU A 118 -19.80 8.44 -13.45
C GLU A 118 -19.21 8.59 -14.88
N PRO A 119 -18.80 7.48 -15.51
CA PRO A 119 -18.05 7.51 -16.76
C PRO A 119 -18.80 8.22 -17.90
N LEU A 120 -20.10 8.08 -17.97
CA LEU A 120 -20.92 8.75 -18.99
C LEU A 120 -21.02 10.25 -18.78
N SER A 121 -21.17 10.71 -17.52
CA SER A 121 -21.27 12.12 -17.17
C SER A 121 -20.00 12.89 -17.53
N TYR A 122 -18.85 12.24 -17.42
CA TYR A 122 -17.54 12.84 -17.72
C TYR A 122 -16.98 12.46 -19.09
N GLY A 123 -17.82 11.92 -19.98
CA GLY A 123 -17.45 11.65 -21.37
C GLY A 123 -16.41 10.54 -21.55
N LEU A 124 -16.30 9.59 -20.61
CA LEU A 124 -15.37 8.47 -20.69
C LEU A 124 -15.82 7.49 -21.77
N ASN A 125 -15.21 7.59 -22.96
CA ASN A 125 -15.54 6.73 -24.10
C ASN A 125 -14.82 5.38 -24.01
N ILE A 126 -15.55 4.36 -23.54
CA ILE A 126 -15.08 2.99 -23.36
C ILE A 126 -16.13 1.99 -23.85
N ASN A 127 -15.70 0.80 -24.27
CA ASN A 127 -16.61 -0.27 -24.68
C ASN A 127 -17.28 -0.94 -23.48
N LYS A 128 -18.36 -1.68 -23.71
CA LYS A 128 -19.13 -2.39 -22.67
C LYS A 128 -18.28 -3.34 -21.81
N GLY A 129 -17.33 -4.05 -22.40
CA GLY A 129 -16.46 -4.98 -21.69
C GLY A 129 -15.53 -4.25 -20.72
N THR A 130 -14.96 -3.12 -21.13
CA THR A 130 -14.13 -2.27 -20.27
C THR A 130 -14.98 -1.63 -19.17
N HIS A 131 -16.19 -1.17 -19.49
CA HIS A 131 -17.12 -0.62 -18.51
C HIS A 131 -17.42 -1.63 -17.39
N ALA A 132 -17.72 -2.89 -17.74
CA ALA A 132 -17.97 -3.93 -16.75
C ALA A 132 -16.75 -4.18 -15.82
N LYS A 133 -15.53 -4.13 -16.37
CA LYS A 133 -14.30 -4.26 -15.57
C LYS A 133 -14.11 -3.10 -14.59
N LEU A 134 -14.35 -1.88 -15.05
CA LEU A 134 -14.27 -0.68 -14.21
C LEU A 134 -15.35 -0.70 -13.12
N GLN A 135 -16.56 -1.13 -13.44
CA GLN A 135 -17.64 -1.31 -12.49
C GLN A 135 -17.25 -2.35 -11.42
N GLY A 136 -16.71 -3.50 -11.81
CA GLY A 136 -16.25 -4.53 -10.86
C GLY A 136 -15.15 -4.02 -9.93
N PHE A 137 -14.22 -3.19 -10.42
CA PHE A 137 -13.22 -2.54 -9.55
C PHE A 137 -13.87 -1.54 -8.60
N ARG A 138 -14.81 -0.71 -9.07
CA ARG A 138 -15.57 0.22 -8.25
C ARG A 138 -16.30 -0.51 -7.11
N GLU A 139 -17.09 -1.53 -7.44
CA GLU A 139 -17.86 -2.32 -6.48
C GLU A 139 -16.97 -2.99 -5.42
N LEU A 140 -15.78 -3.46 -5.82
CA LEU A 140 -14.80 -4.03 -4.90
C LEU A 140 -14.34 -2.98 -3.87
N ILE A 141 -13.96 -1.79 -4.31
CA ILE A 141 -13.49 -0.71 -3.42
C ILE A 141 -14.63 -0.19 -2.54
N GLU A 142 -15.82 0.05 -3.11
CA GLU A 142 -17.01 0.47 -2.35
C GLU A 142 -17.39 -0.55 -1.27
N GLY A 143 -17.23 -1.84 -1.56
CA GLY A 143 -17.43 -2.92 -0.60
C GLY A 143 -16.45 -2.87 0.58
N PHE A 144 -15.20 -2.48 0.34
CA PHE A 144 -14.24 -2.26 1.43
C PHE A 144 -14.53 -0.98 2.22
N ILE A 145 -14.90 0.11 1.54
CA ILE A 145 -15.28 1.39 2.18
C ILE A 145 -16.48 1.18 3.12
N THR A 146 -17.51 0.49 2.65
CA THR A 146 -18.69 0.19 3.47
C THR A 146 -18.34 -0.72 4.64
N GLY A 147 -17.50 -1.73 4.40
CA GLY A 147 -17.09 -2.68 5.43
C GLY A 147 -16.21 -2.12 6.54
N GLN A 148 -15.57 -0.96 6.35
CA GLN A 148 -14.70 -0.36 7.36
C GLN A 148 -15.45 0.17 8.60
N ALA A 149 -16.77 0.38 8.51
CA ALA A 149 -17.57 0.83 9.65
C ALA A 149 -17.66 -0.24 10.75
N ASP A 150 -17.64 -1.53 10.37
CA ASP A 150 -17.86 -2.65 11.26
C ASP A 150 -16.60 -3.53 11.47
N LYS A 151 -15.50 -3.21 10.81
CA LYS A 151 -14.26 -4.03 10.78
C LYS A 151 -13.05 -3.25 11.25
N ASN A 152 -12.16 -3.93 11.97
CA ASN A 152 -10.86 -3.37 12.28
C ASN A 152 -9.88 -3.49 11.09
N ALA A 153 -8.72 -2.84 11.19
CA ALA A 153 -7.72 -2.80 10.11
C ALA A 153 -7.20 -4.19 9.69
N TYR A 154 -7.12 -5.15 10.62
CA TYR A 154 -6.68 -6.51 10.33
C TYR A 154 -7.73 -7.26 9.50
N GLU A 155 -9.00 -7.13 9.83
CA GLU A 155 -10.11 -7.75 9.12
C GLU A 155 -10.25 -7.18 7.71
N ILE A 156 -10.17 -5.85 7.55
CA ILE A 156 -10.15 -5.20 6.23
C ILE A 156 -8.94 -5.66 5.41
N GLY A 157 -7.76 -5.72 6.01
CA GLY A 157 -6.55 -6.20 5.34
C GLY A 157 -6.67 -7.65 4.87
N THR A 158 -7.28 -8.50 5.68
CA THR A 158 -7.56 -9.89 5.31
C THR A 158 -8.55 -9.98 4.14
N ASP A 159 -9.60 -9.15 4.15
CA ASP A 159 -10.57 -9.08 3.06
C ASP A 159 -9.92 -8.57 1.75
N ILE A 160 -9.09 -7.54 1.84
CA ILE A 160 -8.34 -7.02 0.69
C ILE A 160 -7.49 -8.15 0.09
N ILE A 161 -6.69 -8.86 0.89
CA ILE A 161 -5.81 -9.94 0.40
C ILE A 161 -6.59 -11.09 -0.23
N ARG A 162 -7.79 -11.40 0.27
CA ARG A 162 -8.61 -12.51 -0.23
C ARG A 162 -9.43 -12.18 -1.47
N ARG A 163 -9.83 -10.93 -1.64
CA ARG A 163 -10.81 -10.52 -2.66
C ARG A 163 -10.20 -9.70 -3.80
N SER A 164 -8.99 -9.18 -3.59
CA SER A 164 -8.30 -8.38 -4.62
C SER A 164 -7.51 -9.20 -5.64
#